data_8c8ce08c48112697ff5d027406914217
#
_entry.id   8c8ce08c48112697ff5d027406914217
#
_cell.length_a   1.000
_cell.length_b   1.000
_cell.length_c   1.000
_cell.angle_alpha   90.00
_cell.angle_beta   90.00
_cell.angle_gamma   90.00
#
_symmetry.space_group_name_H-M   'P 1'
#
loop_
_entity.id
_entity.type
_entity.pdbx_description
1 polymer ?
#
loop_
_entity_poly.entity_id
_entity_poly.type
_entity_poly.pdbx_seq_one_letter_code
_entity_poly.pdbx_strand_id
1 'polypeptide(L)'
;MAGRECYHCKQWVEEGEEHDCWTTTETALTQDLSGDLQDAWERLRGTAVSFGDQRIYASHKSVMFSRKSCYFFVRPKRKFLELCVFLGRTLKAPQVRRVDRASKSKVVHVIQIRHRDEVEAPITDWLREAYELSDGLSSNADTIRTASTPKPRPKQNKAKVARKTARKSRRR
;
A
#
# COMPACT_ATOMS: atom_id res chain seq x y z
N MET A 1 13.62 18.98 -27.67
CA MET A 1 13.88 17.65 -27.08
C MET A 1 12.57 17.12 -26.53
N ALA A 2 12.03 16.12 -27.18
CA ALA A 2 10.82 15.45 -26.70
C ALA A 2 11.26 14.29 -25.83
N GLY A 3 10.72 14.19 -24.64
CA GLY A 3 10.92 13.10 -23.70
C GLY A 3 9.69 12.95 -22.83
N ARG A 4 9.58 11.87 -22.10
CA ARG A 4 8.46 11.61 -21.20
C ARG A 4 8.94 11.16 -19.85
N GLU A 5 8.22 11.51 -18.81
CA GLU A 5 8.43 10.92 -17.50
C GLU A 5 7.94 9.47 -17.49
N CYS A 6 8.79 8.54 -17.06
CA CYS A 6 8.40 7.15 -16.91
C CYS A 6 7.36 7.01 -15.80
N TYR A 7 6.21 6.44 -16.13
CA TYR A 7 5.12 6.22 -15.18
C TYR A 7 5.54 5.37 -13.97
N HIS A 8 6.47 4.41 -14.15
CA HIS A 8 6.88 3.46 -13.11
C HIS A 8 7.97 3.99 -12.20
N CYS A 9 9.06 4.55 -12.76
CA CYS A 9 10.22 4.97 -11.96
C CYS A 9 10.34 6.49 -11.81
N LYS A 10 9.47 7.27 -12.46
CA LYS A 10 9.46 8.74 -12.45
C LYS A 10 10.72 9.39 -13.01
N GLN A 11 11.55 8.63 -13.70
CA GLN A 11 12.71 9.18 -14.43
C GLN A 11 12.30 9.75 -15.78
N TRP A 12 13.00 10.79 -16.18
CA TRP A 12 12.86 11.36 -17.52
C TRP A 12 13.55 10.46 -18.54
N VAL A 13 12.84 10.08 -19.58
CA VAL A 13 13.31 9.21 -20.67
C VAL A 13 13.20 9.99 -21.97
N GLU A 14 14.30 10.07 -22.73
CA GLU A 14 14.31 10.73 -24.02
C GLU A 14 13.55 9.91 -25.08
N GLU A 15 13.04 10.61 -26.09
CA GLU A 15 12.28 9.97 -27.17
C GLU A 15 13.20 9.06 -28.01
N GLY A 16 12.86 7.77 -28.05
CA GLY A 16 13.63 6.75 -28.74
C GLY A 16 14.65 6.01 -27.89
N GLU A 17 14.80 6.35 -26.61
CA GLU A 17 15.62 5.62 -25.67
C GLU A 17 14.86 4.39 -25.12
N GLU A 18 15.47 3.20 -25.25
CA GLU A 18 14.98 2.01 -24.56
C GLU A 18 15.25 2.17 -23.06
N HIS A 19 14.19 2.47 -22.35
CA HIS A 19 14.26 2.65 -20.92
C HIS A 19 13.97 1.33 -20.19
N ASP A 20 15.03 0.66 -19.78
CA ASP A 20 14.93 -0.50 -18.88
C ASP A 20 14.68 -0.05 -17.45
N CYS A 21 13.49 0.46 -17.26
CA CYS A 21 13.05 0.77 -15.92
C CYS A 21 12.70 -0.55 -15.21
N TRP A 22 12.65 -0.53 -13.91
CA TRP A 22 12.30 -1.61 -12.98
C TRP A 22 11.02 -2.40 -13.36
N THR A 23 10.62 -2.35 -14.61
CA THR A 23 9.59 -3.15 -15.22
C THR A 23 10.09 -4.58 -15.28
N THR A 24 9.65 -5.33 -14.32
CA THR A 24 9.71 -6.78 -14.38
C THR A 24 8.38 -7.32 -14.89
N THR A 25 8.36 -8.56 -15.27
CA THR A 25 7.14 -9.26 -15.63
C THR A 25 6.74 -10.23 -14.52
N GLU A 26 5.48 -10.58 -14.49
CA GLU A 26 4.96 -11.63 -13.61
C GLU A 26 5.76 -12.92 -13.80
N THR A 27 6.00 -13.31 -15.04
CA THR A 27 6.79 -14.48 -15.40
C THR A 27 8.22 -14.41 -14.88
N ALA A 28 8.89 -13.28 -15.02
CA ALA A 28 10.25 -13.09 -14.52
C ALA A 28 10.36 -13.22 -13.00
N LEU A 29 9.32 -12.83 -12.27
CA LEU A 29 9.27 -12.95 -10.82
C LEU A 29 8.95 -14.37 -10.32
N THR A 30 8.30 -15.18 -11.14
CA THR A 30 7.80 -16.50 -10.74
C THR A 30 8.55 -17.67 -11.37
N GLN A 31 9.40 -17.43 -12.36
CA GLN A 31 10.12 -18.49 -13.09
C GLN A 31 11.04 -19.35 -12.21
N ASP A 32 11.60 -18.78 -11.14
CA ASP A 32 12.54 -19.47 -10.25
C ASP A 32 11.87 -20.09 -9.01
N LEU A 33 10.54 -20.10 -8.96
CA LEU A 33 9.80 -20.73 -7.88
C LEU A 33 9.92 -22.25 -7.96
N SER A 34 9.99 -22.90 -6.78
CA SER A 34 9.85 -24.36 -6.71
C SER A 34 8.46 -24.80 -7.17
N GLY A 35 8.30 -26.07 -7.55
CA GLY A 35 7.02 -26.60 -8.01
C GLY A 35 5.85 -26.31 -7.05
N ASP A 36 6.04 -26.54 -5.75
CA ASP A 36 5.01 -26.26 -4.72
C ASP A 36 4.64 -24.78 -4.64
N LEU A 37 5.63 -23.90 -4.80
CA LEU A 37 5.39 -22.46 -4.81
C LEU A 37 4.76 -21.99 -6.12
N GLN A 38 5.09 -22.64 -7.23
CA GLN A 38 4.46 -22.36 -8.51
C GLN A 38 2.97 -22.73 -8.48
N ASP A 39 2.63 -23.90 -7.95
CA ASP A 39 1.25 -24.35 -7.77
C ASP A 39 0.48 -23.41 -6.82
N ALA A 40 1.11 -22.99 -5.74
CA ALA A 40 0.53 -22.01 -4.81
C ALA A 40 0.28 -20.66 -5.48
N TRP A 41 1.24 -20.20 -6.29
CA TRP A 41 1.11 -18.96 -7.06
C TRP A 41 -0.07 -19.04 -8.06
N GLU A 42 -0.15 -20.09 -8.84
CA GLU A 42 -1.22 -20.29 -9.83
C GLU A 42 -2.60 -20.32 -9.16
N ARG A 43 -2.73 -21.02 -8.05
CA ARG A 43 -3.98 -21.06 -7.28
C ARG A 43 -4.36 -19.69 -6.71
N LEU A 44 -3.39 -18.97 -6.15
CA LEU A 44 -3.60 -17.63 -5.61
C LEU A 44 -4.04 -16.65 -6.70
N ARG A 45 -3.35 -16.68 -7.84
CA ARG A 45 -3.65 -15.85 -9.00
C ARG A 45 -5.04 -16.18 -9.57
N GLY A 46 -5.34 -17.46 -9.75
CA GLY A 46 -6.64 -17.93 -10.22
C GLY A 46 -7.78 -17.52 -9.30
N THR A 47 -7.58 -17.61 -7.99
CA THR A 47 -8.53 -17.14 -6.99
C THR A 47 -8.81 -15.64 -7.14
N ALA A 48 -7.76 -14.84 -7.26
CA ALA A 48 -7.90 -13.40 -7.44
C ALA A 48 -8.63 -13.04 -8.74
N VAL A 49 -8.29 -13.69 -9.86
CA VAL A 49 -8.95 -13.47 -11.15
C VAL A 49 -10.44 -13.80 -11.10
N SER A 50 -10.83 -14.78 -10.30
CA SER A 50 -12.26 -15.17 -10.13
C SER A 50 -13.12 -14.09 -9.46
N PHE A 51 -12.53 -13.11 -8.81
CA PHE A 51 -13.30 -12.04 -8.16
C PHE A 51 -13.92 -11.04 -9.14
N GLY A 52 -13.32 -10.85 -10.31
CA GLY A 52 -13.82 -9.97 -11.37
C GLY A 52 -12.73 -9.04 -11.92
N ASP A 53 -13.15 -7.93 -12.47
CA ASP A 53 -12.28 -6.97 -13.15
C ASP A 53 -11.21 -6.41 -12.21
N GLN A 54 -9.98 -6.48 -12.65
CA GLN A 54 -8.83 -6.00 -11.92
C GLN A 54 -7.63 -5.84 -12.84
N ARG A 55 -6.64 -5.14 -12.35
CA ARG A 55 -5.36 -4.95 -12.99
C ARG A 55 -4.28 -5.72 -12.24
N ILE A 56 -3.59 -6.60 -12.94
CA ILE A 56 -2.45 -7.37 -12.42
C ILE A 56 -1.19 -6.88 -13.12
N TYR A 57 -0.19 -6.49 -12.38
CA TYR A 57 1.07 -6.01 -12.93
C TYR A 57 2.23 -6.26 -11.99
N ALA A 58 3.40 -6.50 -12.56
CA ALA A 58 4.63 -6.65 -11.80
C ALA A 58 5.29 -5.29 -11.55
N SER A 59 5.84 -5.09 -10.38
CA SER A 59 6.57 -3.90 -9.99
C SER A 59 7.70 -4.28 -9.04
N HIS A 60 8.94 -4.02 -9.41
CA HIS A 60 10.12 -4.43 -8.64
C HIS A 60 10.17 -5.93 -8.36
N LYS A 61 9.94 -6.30 -7.13
CA LYS A 61 9.95 -7.69 -6.63
C LYS A 61 8.56 -8.19 -6.25
N SER A 62 7.52 -7.49 -6.68
CA SER A 62 6.14 -7.75 -6.29
C SER A 62 5.22 -7.86 -7.50
N VAL A 63 4.23 -8.73 -7.41
CA VAL A 63 3.10 -8.73 -8.32
C VAL A 63 1.93 -8.07 -7.60
N MET A 64 1.41 -7.00 -8.19
CA MET A 64 0.38 -6.15 -7.62
C MET A 64 -0.98 -6.51 -8.19
N PHE A 65 -1.99 -6.59 -7.35
CA PHE A 65 -3.38 -6.82 -7.71
C PHE A 65 -4.19 -5.60 -7.30
N SER A 66 -4.73 -4.91 -8.29
CA SER A 66 -5.41 -3.63 -8.10
C SER A 66 -6.76 -3.61 -8.81
N ARG A 67 -7.75 -3.04 -8.16
CA ARG A 67 -9.00 -2.62 -8.75
C ARG A 67 -9.00 -1.10 -8.91
N LYS A 68 -9.65 -0.34 -8.07
CA LYS A 68 -9.44 1.12 -7.98
C LYS A 68 -8.19 1.47 -7.17
N SER A 69 -7.85 0.63 -6.21
CA SER A 69 -6.59 0.69 -5.46
C SER A 69 -6.01 -0.71 -5.32
N CYS A 70 -4.72 -0.81 -4.99
CA CYS A 70 -4.11 -2.08 -4.68
C CYS A 70 -4.78 -2.68 -3.44
N TYR A 71 -5.25 -3.94 -3.56
CA TYR A 71 -5.91 -4.64 -2.46
C TYR A 71 -5.07 -5.77 -1.89
N PHE A 72 -4.15 -6.31 -2.67
CA PHE A 72 -3.04 -7.12 -2.18
C PHE A 72 -1.88 -7.14 -3.17
N PHE A 73 -0.73 -7.58 -2.72
CA PHE A 73 0.41 -7.89 -3.57
C PHE A 73 1.16 -9.09 -3.03
N VAL A 74 1.91 -9.73 -3.91
CA VAL A 74 2.73 -10.90 -3.60
C VAL A 74 4.18 -10.62 -3.92
N ARG A 75 5.07 -10.93 -2.98
CA ARG A 75 6.51 -10.95 -3.21
C ARG A 75 7.00 -12.40 -3.24
N PRO A 76 7.31 -12.93 -4.41
CA PRO A 76 7.91 -14.26 -4.50
C PRO A 76 9.27 -14.27 -3.81
N LYS A 77 9.43 -15.18 -2.86
CA LYS A 77 10.69 -15.46 -2.16
C LYS A 77 11.14 -16.87 -2.49
N ARG A 78 12.39 -17.17 -2.25
CA ARG A 78 12.96 -18.48 -2.55
C ARG A 78 12.25 -19.65 -1.83
N LYS A 79 11.73 -19.42 -0.62
CA LYS A 79 11.15 -20.47 0.23
C LYS A 79 9.65 -20.30 0.53
N PHE A 80 9.06 -19.19 0.13
CA PHE A 80 7.65 -18.87 0.36
C PHE A 80 7.19 -17.71 -0.52
N LEU A 81 5.89 -17.59 -0.67
CA LEU A 81 5.26 -16.40 -1.22
C LEU A 81 4.88 -15.48 -0.05
N GLU A 82 5.38 -14.25 -0.06
CA GLU A 82 4.99 -13.23 0.92
C GLU A 82 3.75 -12.50 0.38
N LEU A 83 2.60 -12.84 0.93
CA LEU A 83 1.32 -12.24 0.60
C LEU A 83 1.05 -11.06 1.53
N CYS A 84 0.79 -9.90 0.98
CA CYS A 84 0.46 -8.69 1.73
C CYS A 84 -0.95 -8.21 1.35
N VAL A 85 -1.91 -8.37 2.27
CA VAL A 85 -3.33 -8.07 2.07
C VAL A 85 -3.71 -6.79 2.81
N PHE A 86 -4.40 -5.87 2.14
CA PHE A 86 -4.91 -4.62 2.73
C PHE A 86 -6.37 -4.79 3.16
N LEU A 87 -6.60 -4.65 4.46
CA LEU A 87 -7.94 -4.71 5.04
C LEU A 87 -8.25 -3.45 5.85
N GLY A 88 -9.51 -3.19 6.11
CA GLY A 88 -9.95 -2.08 6.97
C GLY A 88 -9.91 -2.39 8.48
N ARG A 89 -9.53 -3.60 8.85
CA ARG A 89 -9.48 -4.10 10.22
C ARG A 89 -8.21 -4.89 10.49
N THR A 90 -7.86 -5.06 11.73
CA THR A 90 -6.73 -5.91 12.15
C THR A 90 -7.19 -7.36 12.33
N LEU A 91 -6.51 -8.29 11.66
CA LEU A 91 -6.71 -9.72 11.86
C LEU A 91 -5.79 -10.26 12.95
N LYS A 92 -6.34 -11.12 13.77
CA LYS A 92 -5.59 -11.94 14.74
C LYS A 92 -5.78 -13.41 14.35
N ALA A 93 -4.92 -13.91 13.49
CA ALA A 93 -4.98 -15.28 13.01
C ALA A 93 -3.56 -15.87 12.93
N PRO A 94 -3.40 -17.19 13.11
CA PRO A 94 -2.08 -17.84 13.10
C PRO A 94 -1.35 -17.72 11.76
N GLN A 95 -2.09 -17.54 10.65
CA GLN A 95 -1.53 -17.35 9.32
C GLN A 95 -0.88 -15.98 9.14
N VAL A 96 -1.31 -14.98 9.92
CA VAL A 96 -0.78 -13.62 9.86
C VAL A 96 0.51 -13.52 10.66
N ARG A 97 1.61 -13.23 9.97
CA ARG A 97 2.96 -13.09 10.56
C ARG A 97 3.22 -11.70 11.11
N ARG A 98 2.72 -10.69 10.43
CA ARG A 98 2.91 -9.30 10.78
C ARG A 98 1.71 -8.48 10.34
N VAL A 99 1.43 -7.43 11.10
CA VAL A 99 0.39 -6.46 10.81
C VAL A 99 1.01 -5.08 10.93
N ASP A 100 0.89 -4.29 9.87
CA ASP A 100 1.39 -2.92 9.81
C ASP A 100 0.28 -1.98 9.36
N ARG A 101 0.29 -0.76 9.86
CA ARG A 101 -0.68 0.24 9.43
C ARG A 101 -0.21 0.89 8.12
N ALA A 102 -0.97 0.71 7.05
CA ALA A 102 -0.64 1.27 5.75
C ALA A 102 -1.19 2.71 5.56
N SER A 103 -2.38 2.99 6.12
CA SER A 103 -3.00 4.31 6.08
C SER A 103 -3.99 4.49 7.24
N LYS A 104 -4.74 5.60 7.25
CA LYS A 104 -5.80 5.81 8.25
C LYS A 104 -6.89 4.73 8.20
N SER A 105 -7.19 4.22 7.01
CA SER A 105 -8.27 3.26 6.76
C SER A 105 -7.82 1.87 6.34
N LYS A 106 -6.52 1.66 6.14
CA LYS A 106 -5.97 0.38 5.66
C LYS A 106 -4.88 -0.15 6.58
N VAL A 107 -4.99 -1.43 6.85
CA VAL A 107 -4.01 -2.23 7.59
C VAL A 107 -3.50 -3.33 6.67
N VAL A 108 -2.18 -3.46 6.55
CA VAL A 108 -1.55 -4.52 5.76
C VAL A 108 -1.25 -5.73 6.64
N HIS A 109 -1.61 -6.90 6.16
CA HIS A 109 -1.38 -8.19 6.82
C HIS A 109 -0.40 -8.99 5.99
N VAL A 110 0.71 -9.38 6.59
CA VAL A 110 1.75 -10.18 5.94
C VAL A 110 1.54 -11.65 6.28
N ILE A 111 1.35 -12.46 5.24
CA ILE A 111 1.11 -13.89 5.31
C ILE A 111 2.18 -14.61 4.49
N GLN A 112 2.69 -15.72 4.99
CA GLN A 112 3.63 -16.56 4.26
C GLN A 112 2.90 -17.80 3.75
N ILE A 113 2.95 -18.02 2.44
CA ILE A 113 2.39 -19.20 1.77
C ILE A 113 3.54 -20.03 1.25
N ARG A 114 3.57 -21.31 1.61
CA ARG A 114 4.61 -22.27 1.20
C ARG A 114 4.09 -23.38 0.33
N HIS A 115 2.80 -23.63 0.40
CA HIS A 115 2.15 -24.73 -0.29
C HIS A 115 0.78 -24.30 -0.85
N ARG A 116 0.38 -24.93 -1.93
CA ARG A 116 -0.92 -24.71 -2.59
C ARG A 116 -2.12 -24.81 -1.63
N ASP A 117 -2.09 -25.75 -0.72
CA ASP A 117 -3.21 -26.03 0.20
C ASP A 117 -3.41 -24.91 1.23
N GLU A 118 -2.42 -24.04 1.42
CA GLU A 118 -2.57 -22.85 2.26
C GLU A 118 -3.42 -21.75 1.59
N VAL A 119 -3.63 -21.84 0.26
CA VAL A 119 -4.46 -20.89 -0.50
C VAL A 119 -5.91 -21.35 -0.48
N GLU A 120 -6.52 -21.28 0.69
CA GLU A 120 -7.94 -21.60 0.93
C GLU A 120 -8.48 -20.72 2.06
N ALA A 121 -9.73 -20.96 2.48
CA ALA A 121 -10.30 -20.23 3.62
C ALA A 121 -9.44 -20.43 4.89
N PRO A 122 -9.20 -19.38 5.69
CA PRO A 122 -9.79 -18.04 5.59
C PRO A 122 -9.06 -17.05 4.67
N ILE A 123 -7.90 -17.41 4.10
CA ILE A 123 -7.08 -16.50 3.29
C ILE A 123 -7.84 -16.00 2.07
N THR A 124 -8.54 -16.90 1.36
CA THR A 124 -9.35 -16.54 0.20
C THR A 124 -10.51 -15.60 0.55
N ASP A 125 -11.07 -15.71 1.73
CA ASP A 125 -12.12 -14.82 2.23
C ASP A 125 -11.55 -13.42 2.50
N TRP A 126 -10.35 -13.32 3.06
CA TRP A 126 -9.67 -12.03 3.28
C TRP A 126 -9.30 -11.36 1.97
N LEU A 127 -8.89 -12.12 0.96
CA LEU A 127 -8.63 -11.58 -0.38
C LEU A 127 -9.89 -11.02 -1.02
N ARG A 128 -11.01 -11.70 -0.89
CA ARG A 128 -12.32 -11.24 -1.37
C ARG A 128 -12.75 -9.97 -0.63
N GLU A 129 -12.65 -9.95 0.69
CA GLU A 129 -12.93 -8.77 1.52
C GLU A 129 -12.08 -7.57 1.06
N ALA A 130 -10.79 -7.79 0.83
CA ALA A 130 -9.89 -6.74 0.34
C ALA A 130 -10.26 -6.25 -1.06
N TYR A 131 -10.68 -7.14 -1.95
CA TYR A 131 -11.16 -6.80 -3.29
C TYR A 131 -12.41 -5.90 -3.23
N GLU A 132 -13.40 -6.25 -2.42
CA GLU A 132 -14.63 -5.48 -2.23
C GLU A 132 -14.34 -4.12 -1.58
N LEU A 133 -13.48 -4.11 -0.56
CA LEU A 133 -13.07 -2.89 0.14
C LEU A 133 -12.33 -1.91 -0.77
N SER A 134 -11.57 -2.40 -1.75
CA SER A 134 -10.84 -1.55 -2.69
C SER A 134 -11.75 -0.69 -3.56
N ASP A 135 -12.97 -1.12 -3.78
CA ASP A 135 -14.01 -0.35 -4.49
C ASP A 135 -14.69 0.70 -3.60
N GLY A 136 -15.02 0.31 -2.36
CA GLY A 136 -15.74 1.16 -1.40
C GLY A 136 -14.93 2.36 -0.88
N LEU A 137 -13.62 2.22 -0.72
CA LEU A 137 -12.76 3.29 -0.20
C LEU A 137 -12.57 4.45 -1.20
N SER A 138 -12.80 4.22 -2.47
CA SER A 138 -12.75 5.28 -3.50
C SER A 138 -13.96 6.22 -3.43
N SER A 139 -15.12 5.73 -3.01
CA SER A 139 -16.33 6.55 -2.87
C SER A 139 -16.30 7.46 -1.65
N ASN A 140 -15.59 7.08 -0.58
CA ASN A 140 -15.47 7.91 0.63
C ASN A 140 -14.41 9.03 0.53
N ALA A 141 -13.44 8.90 -0.40
CA ALA A 141 -12.44 9.94 -0.61
C ALA A 141 -13.01 11.18 -1.32
N ASP A 142 -13.98 11.00 -2.19
CA ASP A 142 -14.62 12.10 -2.91
C ASP A 142 -15.66 12.85 -2.07
N THR A 143 -16.28 12.20 -1.09
CA THR A 143 -17.26 12.81 -0.20
C THR A 143 -16.63 13.73 0.85
N ILE A 144 -15.35 13.54 1.19
CA ILE A 144 -14.62 14.36 2.18
C ILE A 144 -14.04 15.64 1.56
N ARG A 145 -13.92 15.73 0.24
CA ARG A 145 -13.39 16.91 -0.44
C ARG A 145 -14.39 18.08 -0.58
N THR A 146 -15.67 17.85 -0.35
CA THR A 146 -16.70 18.91 -0.48
C THR A 146 -17.11 19.56 0.82
N ALA A 147 -16.55 19.21 1.97
CA ALA A 147 -16.93 19.72 3.29
C ALA A 147 -15.79 20.32 4.10
N SER A 148 -14.84 21.02 3.49
CA SER A 148 -13.89 21.84 4.24
C SER A 148 -13.93 23.30 3.80
N THR A 149 -14.92 24.01 4.32
CA THR A 149 -14.87 25.47 4.40
C THR A 149 -13.75 25.85 5.38
N PRO A 150 -12.81 26.72 5.01
CA PRO A 150 -11.74 27.10 5.93
C PRO A 150 -12.28 27.93 7.08
N LYS A 151 -12.13 27.42 8.29
CA LYS A 151 -12.41 28.14 9.52
C LYS A 151 -11.45 29.32 9.66
N PRO A 152 -11.91 30.55 9.92
CA PRO A 152 -11.04 31.70 10.08
C PRO A 152 -10.16 31.56 11.34
N ARG A 153 -8.89 31.83 11.16
CA ARG A 153 -7.84 31.81 12.19
C ARG A 153 -8.10 32.89 13.24
N PRO A 154 -8.11 32.61 14.53
CA PRO A 154 -8.24 33.66 15.54
C PRO A 154 -6.98 34.54 15.57
N LYS A 155 -7.20 35.84 15.53
CA LYS A 155 -6.16 36.85 15.68
C LYS A 155 -5.55 36.79 17.09
N GLN A 156 -4.27 36.52 17.17
CA GLN A 156 -3.53 36.62 18.43
C GLN A 156 -3.37 38.09 18.80
N ASN A 157 -4.02 38.50 19.88
CA ASN A 157 -3.76 39.78 20.54
C ASN A 157 -2.38 39.74 21.21
N LYS A 158 -1.50 40.60 20.73
CA LYS A 158 -0.24 40.92 21.41
C LYS A 158 -0.59 41.74 22.69
N ALA A 159 -0.55 41.09 23.83
CA ALA A 159 -0.51 41.78 25.10
C ALA A 159 0.93 42.26 25.38
N LYS A 160 1.06 43.58 25.53
CA LYS A 160 2.25 44.25 26.01
C LYS A 160 2.59 43.80 27.43
N VAL A 161 3.74 43.20 27.61
CA VAL A 161 4.32 43.06 28.97
C VAL A 161 5.20 44.26 29.26
N ALA A 162 4.73 45.06 30.22
CA ALA A 162 5.46 46.20 30.74
C ALA A 162 6.68 45.74 31.55
N ARG A 163 7.82 46.35 31.24
CA ARG A 163 9.03 46.31 32.06
C ARG A 163 8.78 46.97 33.41
N LYS A 164 9.02 46.23 34.48
CA LYS A 164 9.20 46.80 35.80
C LYS A 164 10.64 46.63 36.26
N THR A 165 11.40 47.69 36.13
CA THR A 165 12.71 47.87 36.73
C THR A 165 12.51 48.05 38.23
N ALA A 166 13.10 47.24 39.04
CA ALA A 166 13.28 47.47 40.47
C ALA A 166 14.79 47.45 40.80
N ARG A 167 15.27 48.64 40.98
CA ARG A 167 16.55 49.01 41.56
C ARG A 167 16.46 48.73 43.07
N LYS A 168 17.38 48.00 43.64
CA LYS A 168 17.66 48.12 45.06
C LYS A 168 19.13 47.97 45.37
N SER A 169 19.57 49.05 45.94
CA SER A 169 20.87 49.36 46.43
C SER A 169 21.28 48.62 47.73
N ARG A 170 22.57 48.36 47.85
CA ARG A 170 23.50 48.58 48.99
C ARG A 170 23.07 48.14 50.41
N ARG A 171 24.01 47.50 51.00
CA ARG A 171 24.65 47.62 52.37
C ARG A 171 24.61 46.23 53.04
N ARG A 172 25.60 45.74 53.56
CA ARG A 172 26.88 45.86 54.23
C ARG A 172 27.48 44.45 54.31
#